data_3e71bbaa6753c79c041e189b77b19654
#
_entry.id   3e71bbaa6753c79c041e189b77b19654
#
_cell.length_a   1.000
_cell.length_b   1.000
_cell.length_c   1.000
_cell.angle_alpha   90.00
_cell.angle_beta   90.00
_cell.angle_gamma   90.00
#
_symmetry.space_group_name_H-M   'P 1'
#
loop_
_entity.id
_entity.type
_entity.pdbx_description
1 polymer ?
#
loop_
_entity_poly.entity_id
_entity_poly.type
_entity_poly.pdbx_seq_one_letter_code
_entity_poly.pdbx_strand_id
1 'polypeptide(L)'
;MNRIVKMMTVMAFVAMPAFQAAASDDEPKLTVKPTGRVLMDGAVYLPDGDGLADGAALPDIRMGVKASYGKWSGKIDAGYSFNKLSMKDVYIQYSFDAANYLRAGYFVHQFGLNAATSSSMKPQMEAATTDTYFNATGRNIGVEYVHDRGQAFLSFSGIVAGTSMTSPSNDQEKVSVGALNRAVWRPFHETGRVAQVGISLWYQSALHKKDVNDEGETVASPGYFNWSAGFPTRVSKEGMLGADVTYAKGVFKLSPEWLLMKGRIACEGQYYFMNVARRSGYESYRAQGVYGLLRGILIGSDYGYSHGDAGLATPGKGTLEMVLGYNYTDGNQGRSGIHGGISNDASMTLNYYFNKYVIGRVRYSYTDVRSSDVQHRRHVNTIQARLQILF
;
A
#
# COMPACT_ATOMS: atom_id res chain seq x y z
N MET A 1 7.46 30.82 9.53
CA MET A 1 8.80 30.32 9.18
C MET A 1 9.60 29.76 10.37
N ASN A 2 9.47 30.30 11.59
CA ASN A 2 10.30 29.89 12.73
C ASN A 2 9.92 28.58 13.47
N ARG A 3 8.76 27.98 13.23
CA ARG A 3 8.35 26.73 13.90
C ARG A 3 8.80 25.49 13.16
N ILE A 4 8.89 25.53 11.85
CA ILE A 4 9.34 24.37 11.01
C ILE A 4 10.84 24.17 11.14
N VAL A 5 11.63 25.26 11.20
CA VAL A 5 13.11 25.19 11.40
C VAL A 5 13.46 24.62 12.77
N LYS A 6 12.70 24.95 13.83
CA LYS A 6 12.91 24.38 15.17
C LYS A 6 12.58 22.88 15.25
N MET A 7 11.62 22.37 14.48
CA MET A 7 11.32 20.94 14.43
C MET A 7 12.38 20.14 13.64
N MET A 8 12.96 20.71 12.59
CA MET A 8 14.06 20.06 11.87
C MET A 8 15.35 20.00 12.70
N THR A 9 15.62 20.98 13.57
CA THR A 9 16.80 20.97 14.44
C THR A 9 16.69 19.91 15.56
N VAL A 10 15.48 19.54 15.98
CA VAL A 10 15.28 18.47 16.97
C VAL A 10 15.43 17.08 16.36
N MET A 11 15.14 16.91 15.06
CA MET A 11 15.37 15.62 14.38
C MET A 11 16.83 15.35 14.01
N ALA A 12 17.70 16.36 13.96
CA ALA A 12 19.11 16.19 13.62
C ALA A 12 19.98 15.72 14.82
N PHE A 13 19.45 15.63 16.04
CA PHE A 13 20.21 15.32 17.25
C PHE A 13 19.91 13.95 17.88
N VAL A 14 19.37 12.98 17.16
CA VAL A 14 19.33 11.58 17.60
C VAL A 14 20.34 10.74 16.82
N ALA A 15 21.57 11.25 16.68
CA ALA A 15 22.75 10.39 16.70
C ALA A 15 23.05 10.10 18.19
N MET A 16 22.23 9.26 18.83
CA MET A 16 22.58 8.71 20.11
C MET A 16 23.85 7.88 19.93
N PRO A 17 24.92 8.16 20.72
CA PRO A 17 25.97 7.18 20.83
C PRO A 17 25.34 5.87 21.26
N ALA A 18 25.75 4.77 20.64
CA ALA A 18 25.38 3.44 21.08
C ALA A 18 25.67 3.34 22.59
N PHE A 19 24.65 3.38 23.42
CA PHE A 19 24.75 3.01 24.80
C PHE A 19 25.13 1.53 24.81
N GLN A 20 26.40 1.21 24.83
CA GLN A 20 26.91 -0.08 25.23
C GLN A 20 26.76 -0.16 26.76
N ALA A 21 25.59 -0.52 27.23
CA ALA A 21 25.51 -1.12 28.54
C ALA A 21 26.32 -2.41 28.45
N ALA A 22 27.29 -2.58 29.36
CA ALA A 22 28.02 -3.82 29.53
C ALA A 22 27.01 -4.89 29.99
N ALA A 23 26.42 -5.62 29.01
CA ALA A 23 25.56 -6.74 29.25
C ALA A 23 26.41 -8.00 29.43
N SER A 24 26.03 -8.88 30.34
CA SER A 24 26.56 -10.23 30.42
C SER A 24 26.41 -10.92 29.05
N ASP A 25 27.32 -11.83 28.68
CA ASP A 25 27.39 -12.46 27.35
C ASP A 25 26.10 -13.22 26.93
N ASP A 26 25.13 -13.41 27.84
CA ASP A 26 23.85 -14.10 27.64
C ASP A 26 22.64 -13.16 27.41
N GLU A 27 22.78 -11.84 27.55
CA GLU A 27 21.68 -10.92 27.33
C GLU A 27 21.53 -10.49 25.86
N PRO A 28 20.30 -10.40 25.33
CA PRO A 28 20.06 -9.91 23.98
C PRO A 28 20.61 -8.50 23.81
N LYS A 29 21.31 -8.22 22.71
CA LYS A 29 21.85 -6.89 22.40
C LYS A 29 20.79 -6.04 21.72
N LEU A 30 20.59 -4.80 22.19
CA LEU A 30 19.76 -3.81 21.51
C LEU A 30 20.44 -3.42 20.18
N THR A 31 19.72 -3.63 19.08
CA THR A 31 20.14 -3.18 17.74
C THR A 31 19.24 -2.05 17.28
N VAL A 32 19.79 -0.93 16.87
CA VAL A 32 19.07 0.23 16.33
C VAL A 32 19.61 0.54 14.94
N LYS A 33 18.72 0.61 13.96
CA LYS A 33 19.09 0.87 12.56
C LYS A 33 18.24 2.02 12.01
N PRO A 34 18.84 3.04 11.39
CA PRO A 34 18.10 4.01 10.61
C PRO A 34 17.45 3.31 9.41
N THR A 35 16.31 3.82 8.98
CA THR A 35 15.61 3.40 7.78
C THR A 35 15.12 4.63 7.05
N GLY A 36 15.07 4.57 5.74
CA GLY A 36 14.53 5.68 4.99
C GLY A 36 14.51 5.47 3.49
N ARG A 37 13.97 6.46 2.81
CA ARG A 37 13.99 6.53 1.34
C ARG A 37 13.78 7.94 0.83
N VAL A 38 14.30 8.17 -0.37
CA VAL A 38 14.01 9.36 -1.18
C VAL A 38 13.59 8.88 -2.57
N LEU A 39 12.44 9.36 -3.05
CA LEU A 39 11.99 9.17 -4.42
C LEU A 39 12.13 10.50 -5.16
N MET A 40 12.75 10.47 -6.35
CA MET A 40 12.88 11.60 -7.27
C MET A 40 12.23 11.18 -8.57
N ASP A 41 11.10 11.79 -8.91
CA ASP A 41 10.28 11.43 -10.07
C ASP A 41 10.25 12.55 -11.09
N GLY A 42 10.26 12.18 -12.39
CA GLY A 42 9.88 13.02 -13.50
C GLY A 42 8.80 12.35 -14.32
N ALA A 43 7.88 13.13 -14.90
CA ALA A 43 6.84 12.60 -15.78
C ALA A 43 6.49 13.58 -16.89
N VAL A 44 6.12 13.00 -18.05
CA VAL A 44 5.56 13.70 -19.22
C VAL A 44 4.27 12.98 -19.61
N TYR A 45 3.23 13.76 -19.92
CA TYR A 45 1.89 13.26 -20.29
C TYR A 45 1.56 13.64 -21.73
N LEU A 46 1.13 12.66 -22.56
CA LEU A 46 0.91 12.81 -23.99
C LEU A 46 -0.45 12.21 -24.42
N PRO A 47 -1.30 12.89 -25.21
CA PRO A 47 -1.28 14.34 -25.43
C PRO A 47 -1.58 15.07 -24.13
N ASP A 48 -1.53 16.37 -24.09
CA ASP A 48 -1.76 17.16 -22.89
C ASP A 48 -2.95 16.64 -22.11
N GLY A 49 -2.64 15.89 -21.04
CA GLY A 49 -3.67 15.26 -20.23
C GLY A 49 -4.43 16.31 -19.45
N ASP A 50 -5.71 16.47 -19.69
CA ASP A 50 -6.59 17.37 -18.95
C ASP A 50 -6.29 17.33 -17.43
N GLY A 51 -5.70 18.39 -16.89
CA GLY A 51 -5.33 18.49 -15.47
C GLY A 51 -4.01 17.84 -15.05
N LEU A 52 -3.31 17.12 -15.95
CA LEU A 52 -1.99 16.55 -15.69
C LEU A 52 -0.90 17.50 -16.19
N ALA A 53 0.00 17.89 -15.30
CA ALA A 53 1.12 18.78 -15.63
C ALA A 53 2.45 18.00 -15.65
N ASP A 54 3.19 18.15 -16.73
CA ASP A 54 4.57 17.65 -16.84
C ASP A 54 5.44 18.26 -15.75
N GLY A 55 6.46 17.51 -15.32
CA GLY A 55 7.38 18.05 -14.34
C GLY A 55 8.17 17.01 -13.58
N ALA A 56 8.76 17.48 -12.48
CA ALA A 56 9.51 16.67 -11.53
C ALA A 56 9.04 16.93 -10.10
N ALA A 57 9.15 15.92 -9.26
CA ALA A 57 8.72 15.97 -7.87
C ALA A 57 9.59 15.10 -6.96
N LEU A 58 9.56 15.40 -5.66
CA LEU A 58 10.02 14.53 -4.59
C LEU A 58 8.80 13.96 -3.86
N PRO A 59 8.15 12.93 -4.41
CA PRO A 59 6.84 12.48 -3.94
C PRO A 59 6.86 11.74 -2.60
N ASP A 60 8.03 11.28 -2.16
CA ASP A 60 8.14 10.60 -0.87
C ASP A 60 9.58 10.69 -0.34
N ILE A 61 9.75 11.46 0.71
CA ILE A 61 10.95 11.45 1.54
C ILE A 61 10.56 10.81 2.87
N ARG A 62 11.23 9.74 3.25
CA ARG A 62 10.89 9.00 4.46
C ARG A 62 12.11 8.80 5.33
N MET A 63 11.92 8.94 6.63
CA MET A 63 12.93 8.67 7.65
C MET A 63 12.31 7.90 8.79
N GLY A 64 13.06 6.98 9.36
CA GLY A 64 12.59 6.18 10.48
C GLY A 64 13.72 5.45 11.18
N VAL A 65 13.33 4.71 12.20
CA VAL A 65 14.20 3.87 13.00
C VAL A 65 13.53 2.51 13.21
N LYS A 66 14.30 1.45 13.04
CA LYS A 66 13.95 0.09 13.45
C LYS A 66 14.85 -0.31 14.61
N ALA A 67 14.25 -0.74 15.72
CA ALA A 67 14.95 -1.28 16.88
C ALA A 67 14.58 -2.75 17.09
N SER A 68 15.52 -3.56 17.61
CA SER A 68 15.25 -4.94 18.02
C SER A 68 16.05 -5.32 19.26
N TYR A 69 15.40 -6.08 20.15
CA TYR A 69 15.96 -6.59 21.40
C TYR A 69 15.35 -7.97 21.69
N GLY A 70 16.14 -9.02 21.61
CA GLY A 70 15.68 -10.40 21.73
C GLY A 70 14.55 -10.71 20.75
N LYS A 71 13.40 -11.11 21.25
CA LYS A 71 12.17 -11.40 20.47
C LYS A 71 11.34 -10.17 20.12
N TRP A 72 11.68 -9.00 20.65
CA TRP A 72 11.00 -7.76 20.41
C TRP A 72 11.63 -6.98 19.25
N SER A 73 10.82 -6.37 18.44
CA SER A 73 11.25 -5.37 17.47
C SER A 73 10.19 -4.28 17.34
N GLY A 74 10.61 -3.11 16.92
CA GLY A 74 9.71 -1.99 16.70
C GLY A 74 10.20 -1.11 15.57
N LYS A 75 9.32 -0.32 15.02
CA LYS A 75 9.59 0.61 13.93
C LYS A 75 8.82 1.89 14.13
N ILE A 76 9.46 3.02 13.83
CA ILE A 76 8.82 4.32 13.74
C ILE A 76 9.30 4.97 12.45
N ASP A 77 8.37 5.26 11.53
CA ASP A 77 8.64 5.96 10.28
C ASP A 77 7.80 7.24 10.17
N ALA A 78 8.42 8.32 9.71
CA ALA A 78 7.74 9.54 9.27
C ALA A 78 8.03 9.78 7.78
N GLY A 79 7.09 10.34 7.07
CA GLY A 79 7.23 10.67 5.66
C GLY A 79 6.79 12.09 5.36
N TYR A 80 7.55 12.76 4.52
CA TYR A 80 7.24 14.07 3.98
C TYR A 80 6.93 13.97 2.50
N SER A 81 5.81 14.54 2.08
CA SER A 81 5.34 14.52 0.69
C SER A 81 4.51 15.77 0.43
N PHE A 82 4.90 16.58 -0.55
CA PHE A 82 4.14 17.76 -0.99
C PHE A 82 3.66 18.65 0.16
N ASN A 83 4.59 19.13 0.98
CA ASN A 83 4.36 19.99 2.15
C ASN A 83 3.54 19.35 3.28
N LYS A 84 3.33 18.02 3.25
CA LYS A 84 2.62 17.30 4.30
C LYS A 84 3.55 16.31 4.99
N LEU A 85 3.72 16.48 6.29
CA LEU A 85 4.33 15.48 7.17
C LEU A 85 3.26 14.46 7.60
N SER A 86 3.58 13.18 7.59
CA SER A 86 2.66 12.13 8.01
C SER A 86 3.41 10.98 8.65
N MET A 87 2.85 10.41 9.72
CA MET A 87 3.34 9.15 10.27
C MET A 87 3.08 8.03 9.26
N LYS A 88 4.05 7.11 9.18
CA LYS A 88 3.95 5.91 8.33
C LYS A 88 3.82 4.69 9.24
N ASP A 89 4.79 3.80 9.26
CA ASP A 89 4.69 2.61 10.09
C ASP A 89 5.17 2.93 11.51
N VAL A 90 4.30 2.72 12.50
CA VAL A 90 4.60 2.83 13.93
C VAL A 90 4.06 1.59 14.61
N TYR A 91 4.94 0.64 14.95
CA TYR A 91 4.50 -0.61 15.54
C TYR A 91 5.55 -1.21 16.49
N ILE A 92 5.08 -2.10 17.34
CA ILE A 92 5.86 -3.05 18.10
C ILE A 92 5.50 -4.48 17.64
N GLN A 93 6.48 -5.36 17.61
CA GLN A 93 6.32 -6.75 17.20
C GLN A 93 7.01 -7.67 18.21
N TYR A 94 6.35 -8.77 18.55
CA TYR A 94 6.92 -9.88 19.31
C TYR A 94 6.97 -11.12 18.44
N SER A 95 8.16 -11.69 18.26
CA SER A 95 8.37 -12.94 17.52
C SER A 95 8.40 -14.12 18.50
N PHE A 96 7.40 -14.98 18.44
CA PHE A 96 7.36 -16.21 19.24
C PHE A 96 8.50 -17.15 18.84
N ASP A 97 8.66 -17.31 17.54
CA ASP A 97 9.71 -18.07 16.86
C ASP A 97 9.99 -17.47 15.46
N ALA A 98 10.74 -18.19 14.62
CA ALA A 98 11.08 -17.74 13.27
C ALA A 98 9.87 -17.68 12.31
N ALA A 99 8.80 -18.42 12.61
CA ALA A 99 7.62 -18.55 11.77
C ALA A 99 6.42 -17.72 12.27
N ASN A 100 6.43 -17.33 13.54
CA ASN A 100 5.25 -16.76 14.19
C ASN A 100 5.57 -15.43 14.85
N TYR A 101 4.76 -14.41 14.57
CA TYR A 101 4.85 -13.15 15.29
C TYR A 101 3.49 -12.48 15.47
N LEU A 102 3.43 -11.62 16.48
CA LEU A 102 2.34 -10.68 16.74
C LEU A 102 2.86 -9.26 16.58
N ARG A 103 2.14 -8.43 15.85
CA ARG A 103 2.46 -7.02 15.64
C ARG A 103 1.29 -6.16 16.07
N ALA A 104 1.55 -5.06 16.76
CA ALA A 104 0.54 -4.09 17.19
C ALA A 104 1.00 -2.66 16.88
N GLY A 105 0.11 -1.81 16.39
CA GLY A 105 0.41 -0.42 16.06
C GLY A 105 -0.32 0.10 14.83
N TYR A 106 0.28 1.08 14.16
CA TYR A 106 -0.23 1.73 12.95
C TYR A 106 0.64 1.34 11.76
N PHE A 107 0.12 0.52 10.86
CA PHE A 107 0.85 -0.02 9.70
C PHE A 107 -0.10 -0.51 8.61
N VAL A 108 0.44 -0.94 7.46
CA VAL A 108 -0.31 -1.59 6.39
C VAL A 108 -0.51 -3.05 6.75
N HIS A 109 -1.77 -3.44 6.98
CA HIS A 109 -2.14 -4.83 7.21
C HIS A 109 -2.17 -5.60 5.88
N GLN A 110 -1.84 -6.88 5.90
CA GLN A 110 -1.72 -7.67 4.68
C GLN A 110 -3.09 -8.01 4.08
N PHE A 111 -3.43 -7.38 2.95
CA PHE A 111 -4.61 -7.70 2.14
C PHE A 111 -4.19 -7.95 0.69
N GLY A 112 -3.71 -9.17 0.44
CA GLY A 112 -3.18 -9.61 -0.84
C GLY A 112 -1.71 -9.29 -1.09
N LEU A 113 -1.20 -9.83 -2.18
CA LEU A 113 0.21 -9.75 -2.58
C LEU A 113 0.68 -8.30 -2.79
N ASN A 114 -0.16 -7.47 -3.43
CA ASN A 114 0.22 -6.09 -3.67
C ASN A 114 0.38 -5.32 -2.34
N ALA A 115 -0.57 -5.41 -1.41
CA ALA A 115 -0.47 -4.73 -0.12
C ALA A 115 0.73 -5.21 0.72
N ALA A 116 1.06 -6.50 0.66
CA ALA A 116 2.21 -7.07 1.36
C ALA A 116 3.56 -6.54 0.81
N THR A 117 3.65 -6.30 -0.49
CA THR A 117 4.87 -5.75 -1.11
C THR A 117 5.07 -4.29 -0.70
N SER A 118 6.27 -3.95 -0.23
CA SER A 118 6.62 -2.57 0.13
C SER A 118 6.34 -1.59 -1.01
N SER A 119 5.80 -0.42 -0.68
CA SER A 119 5.51 0.64 -1.67
C SER A 119 6.74 1.16 -2.44
N SER A 120 7.96 0.94 -1.92
CA SER A 120 9.20 1.23 -2.64
C SER A 120 9.63 0.13 -3.60
N MET A 121 9.07 -1.07 -3.46
CA MET A 121 9.45 -2.26 -4.23
C MET A 121 8.36 -2.72 -5.19
N LYS A 122 7.31 -1.90 -5.39
CA LYS A 122 6.28 -2.21 -6.41
C LYS A 122 6.93 -2.39 -7.78
N PRO A 123 6.73 -3.53 -8.47
CA PRO A 123 7.41 -3.81 -9.73
C PRO A 123 7.11 -2.79 -10.83
N GLN A 124 5.89 -2.27 -10.86
CA GLN A 124 5.43 -1.27 -11.84
C GLN A 124 5.78 0.18 -11.45
N MET A 125 6.69 0.42 -10.51
CA MET A 125 7.00 1.74 -9.94
C MET A 125 5.89 2.27 -9.01
N GLU A 126 4.62 2.14 -9.40
CA GLU A 126 3.44 2.50 -8.59
C GLU A 126 2.62 1.26 -8.22
N ALA A 127 1.74 1.41 -7.24
CA ALA A 127 0.72 0.41 -6.95
C ALA A 127 -0.28 0.34 -8.12
N ALA A 128 -0.87 -0.82 -8.34
CA ALA A 128 -1.96 -0.94 -9.28
C ALA A 128 -3.12 0.00 -8.90
N THR A 129 -3.77 0.62 -9.89
CA THR A 129 -4.92 1.50 -9.66
C THR A 129 -6.02 0.79 -8.87
N THR A 130 -6.26 -0.48 -9.19
CA THR A 130 -7.19 -1.34 -8.46
C THR A 130 -6.84 -1.41 -6.97
N ASP A 131 -5.56 -1.68 -6.62
CA ASP A 131 -5.11 -1.75 -5.23
C ASP A 131 -5.35 -0.42 -4.49
N THR A 132 -5.10 0.70 -5.16
CA THR A 132 -5.34 2.04 -4.63
C THR A 132 -6.82 2.30 -4.43
N TYR A 133 -7.66 2.00 -5.43
CA TYR A 133 -9.10 2.21 -5.35
C TYR A 133 -9.75 1.40 -4.23
N PHE A 134 -9.35 0.15 -4.05
CA PHE A 134 -9.85 -0.70 -2.96
C PHE A 134 -9.22 -0.38 -1.61
N ASN A 135 -8.30 0.60 -1.55
CA ASN A 135 -7.56 1.00 -0.35
C ASN A 135 -6.89 -0.19 0.36
N ALA A 136 -6.36 -1.13 -0.43
CA ALA A 136 -5.73 -2.34 0.10
C ALA A 136 -4.43 -2.04 0.87
N THR A 137 -3.75 -0.95 0.55
CA THR A 137 -2.52 -0.47 1.21
C THR A 137 -2.76 0.61 2.27
N GLY A 138 -4.01 0.85 2.67
CA GLY A 138 -4.36 1.78 3.73
C GLY A 138 -3.78 1.36 5.08
N ARG A 139 -3.22 2.31 5.83
CA ARG A 139 -2.74 2.06 7.20
C ARG A 139 -3.88 2.17 8.19
N ASN A 140 -3.92 1.26 9.14
CA ASN A 140 -4.86 1.28 10.26
C ASN A 140 -4.12 0.98 11.56
N ILE A 141 -4.66 1.46 12.67
CA ILE A 141 -4.25 1.00 14.00
C ILE A 141 -4.85 -0.40 14.19
N GLY A 142 -4.04 -1.36 14.61
CA GLY A 142 -4.53 -2.71 14.81
C GLY A 142 -3.50 -3.67 15.36
N VAL A 143 -3.91 -4.93 15.42
CA VAL A 143 -3.09 -6.06 15.84
C VAL A 143 -3.11 -7.08 14.71
N GLU A 144 -1.94 -7.63 14.35
CA GLU A 144 -1.76 -8.63 13.30
C GLU A 144 -0.96 -9.81 13.83
N TYR A 145 -1.51 -11.00 13.71
CA TYR A 145 -0.77 -12.26 13.89
C TYR A 145 -0.38 -12.82 12.52
N VAL A 146 0.87 -13.26 12.39
CA VAL A 146 1.38 -13.91 11.17
C VAL A 146 1.97 -15.26 11.50
N HIS A 147 1.62 -16.25 10.68
CA HIS A 147 2.22 -17.58 10.62
C HIS A 147 2.83 -17.80 9.23
N ASP A 148 4.15 -18.02 9.19
CA ASP A 148 4.93 -18.21 7.96
C ASP A 148 5.76 -19.49 8.07
N ARG A 149 5.17 -20.64 7.76
CA ARG A 149 5.85 -21.93 7.88
C ARG A 149 5.54 -22.89 6.73
N GLY A 150 6.59 -23.44 6.13
CA GLY A 150 6.45 -24.42 5.06
C GLY A 150 5.61 -23.89 3.91
N GLN A 151 4.62 -24.66 3.49
CA GLN A 151 3.75 -24.32 2.36
C GLN A 151 2.62 -23.35 2.72
N ALA A 152 2.45 -22.99 4.00
CA ALA A 152 1.39 -22.11 4.45
C ALA A 152 1.95 -20.75 4.90
N PHE A 153 1.28 -19.68 4.45
CA PHE A 153 1.41 -18.35 5.02
C PHE A 153 0.01 -17.86 5.41
N LEU A 154 -0.16 -17.42 6.65
CA LEU A 154 -1.43 -16.94 7.16
C LEU A 154 -1.21 -15.63 7.92
N SER A 155 -2.05 -14.63 7.68
CA SER A 155 -2.14 -13.44 8.53
C SER A 155 -3.57 -13.17 8.95
N PHE A 156 -3.75 -12.71 10.19
CA PHE A 156 -5.03 -12.30 10.75
C PHE A 156 -4.87 -10.96 11.45
N SER A 157 -5.72 -9.99 11.13
CA SER A 157 -5.67 -8.66 11.73
C SER A 157 -7.03 -8.22 12.23
N GLY A 158 -7.03 -7.59 13.42
CA GLY A 158 -8.11 -6.77 13.92
C GLY A 158 -7.70 -5.29 13.81
N ILE A 159 -8.56 -4.43 13.29
CA ILE A 159 -8.24 -3.03 13.02
C ILE A 159 -9.29 -2.07 13.58
N VAL A 160 -8.82 -0.88 13.94
CA VAL A 160 -9.63 0.30 14.17
C VAL A 160 -9.44 1.22 12.96
N ALA A 161 -10.48 1.38 12.16
CA ALA A 161 -10.43 2.09 10.91
C ALA A 161 -10.89 3.56 11.08
N GLY A 162 -10.45 4.43 10.17
CA GLY A 162 -10.81 5.85 10.17
C GLY A 162 -10.07 6.69 11.19
N THR A 163 -9.22 6.09 12.03
CA THR A 163 -8.33 6.81 12.93
C THR A 163 -6.93 6.85 12.36
N SER A 164 -6.24 7.96 12.55
CA SER A 164 -4.82 8.07 12.25
C SER A 164 -4.09 8.62 13.48
N MET A 165 -2.78 8.41 13.55
CA MET A 165 -1.95 8.96 14.65
C MET A 165 -1.90 10.51 14.65
N THR A 166 -2.35 11.13 13.58
CA THR A 166 -2.33 12.59 13.41
C THR A 166 -3.69 13.24 13.55
N SER A 167 -4.76 12.44 13.73
CA SER A 167 -6.13 12.94 13.88
C SER A 167 -6.69 12.51 15.22
N PRO A 168 -7.22 13.43 16.04
CA PRO A 168 -7.87 13.07 17.28
C PRO A 168 -9.14 12.28 17.02
N SER A 169 -9.45 11.33 17.91
CA SER A 169 -10.63 10.47 17.76
C SER A 169 -11.96 11.18 18.02
N ASN A 170 -11.93 12.37 18.61
CA ASN A 170 -13.11 13.19 18.89
C ASN A 170 -13.78 13.79 17.63
N ASP A 171 -13.17 13.62 16.45
CA ASP A 171 -13.82 13.95 15.18
C ASP A 171 -14.77 12.85 14.68
N GLN A 172 -14.80 11.69 15.38
CA GLN A 172 -15.66 10.56 15.08
C GLN A 172 -16.63 10.30 16.22
N GLU A 173 -17.91 10.19 15.91
CA GLU A 173 -18.94 9.85 16.93
C GLU A 173 -19.01 8.35 17.18
N LYS A 174 -18.66 7.55 16.19
CA LYS A 174 -18.69 6.09 16.30
C LYS A 174 -17.44 5.47 15.71
N VAL A 175 -16.78 4.61 16.49
CA VAL A 175 -15.58 3.88 16.07
C VAL A 175 -15.94 2.85 15.00
N SER A 176 -15.19 2.85 13.90
CA SER A 176 -15.24 1.80 12.88
C SER A 176 -14.22 0.72 13.21
N VAL A 177 -14.66 -0.52 13.21
CA VAL A 177 -13.80 -1.69 13.46
C VAL A 177 -13.85 -2.64 12.29
N GLY A 178 -12.79 -3.39 12.09
CA GLY A 178 -12.70 -4.36 11.01
C GLY A 178 -11.80 -5.53 11.35
N ALA A 179 -11.91 -6.56 10.55
CA ALA A 179 -11.04 -7.72 10.57
C ALA A 179 -10.64 -8.07 9.14
N LEU A 180 -9.40 -8.50 8.99
CA LEU A 180 -8.91 -8.96 7.68
C LEU A 180 -7.95 -10.14 7.86
N ASN A 181 -7.83 -10.94 6.81
CA ASN A 181 -6.88 -12.03 6.74
C ASN A 181 -6.28 -12.14 5.35
N ARG A 182 -5.15 -12.84 5.27
CA ARG A 182 -4.56 -13.34 4.04
C ARG A 182 -4.08 -14.77 4.28
N ALA A 183 -4.49 -15.69 3.43
CA ALA A 183 -4.07 -17.07 3.44
C ALA A 183 -3.43 -17.40 2.10
N VAL A 184 -2.21 -17.95 2.11
CA VAL A 184 -1.47 -18.34 0.91
C VAL A 184 -1.02 -19.79 1.04
N TRP A 185 -1.32 -20.58 0.02
CA TRP A 185 -0.75 -21.89 -0.18
C TRP A 185 0.35 -21.80 -1.25
N ARG A 186 1.57 -22.22 -0.91
CA ARG A 186 2.78 -22.08 -1.72
C ARG A 186 3.56 -23.40 -1.77
N PRO A 187 3.13 -24.36 -2.61
CA PRO A 187 3.79 -25.65 -2.73
C PRO A 187 5.26 -25.54 -3.16
N PHE A 188 5.61 -24.51 -3.91
CA PHE A 188 6.97 -24.17 -4.27
C PHE A 188 7.24 -22.70 -3.92
N HIS A 189 8.29 -22.42 -3.15
CA HIS A 189 8.66 -21.09 -2.67
C HIS A 189 10.17 -20.93 -2.49
N GLU A 190 10.91 -21.42 -3.48
CA GLU A 190 12.37 -21.43 -3.53
C GLU A 190 12.89 -20.42 -4.54
N THR A 191 14.17 -20.06 -4.44
CA THR A 191 14.85 -19.27 -5.48
C THR A 191 14.76 -20.03 -6.81
N GLY A 192 14.34 -19.33 -7.85
CA GLY A 192 14.16 -19.90 -9.20
C GLY A 192 12.88 -20.71 -9.39
N ARG A 193 12.08 -20.97 -8.35
CA ARG A 193 10.83 -21.73 -8.48
C ARG A 193 9.80 -21.33 -7.44
N VAL A 194 8.73 -20.67 -7.88
CA VAL A 194 7.57 -20.32 -7.02
C VAL A 194 6.28 -20.70 -7.70
N ALA A 195 5.38 -21.31 -6.95
CA ALA A 195 3.98 -21.44 -7.30
C ALA A 195 3.16 -21.24 -6.04
N GLN A 196 2.30 -20.22 -6.05
CA GLN A 196 1.40 -19.93 -4.95
C GLN A 196 0.07 -19.41 -5.43
N VAL A 197 -0.95 -19.69 -4.63
CA VAL A 197 -2.27 -19.08 -4.71
C VAL A 197 -2.68 -18.63 -3.32
N GLY A 198 -3.42 -17.55 -3.23
CA GLY A 198 -3.87 -17.02 -1.96
C GLY A 198 -5.25 -16.37 -2.06
N ILE A 199 -5.80 -16.07 -0.91
CA ILE A 199 -7.07 -15.38 -0.75
C ILE A 199 -7.00 -14.45 0.45
N SER A 200 -7.55 -13.27 0.30
CA SER A 200 -7.71 -12.31 1.39
C SER A 200 -9.17 -11.91 1.54
N LEU A 201 -9.61 -11.80 2.78
CA LEU A 201 -10.92 -11.31 3.17
C LEU A 201 -10.76 -10.09 4.07
N TRP A 202 -11.66 -9.10 3.92
CA TRP A 202 -11.71 -7.91 4.76
C TRP A 202 -13.16 -7.54 5.02
N TYR A 203 -13.51 -7.44 6.29
CA TYR A 203 -14.76 -6.84 6.73
C TYR A 203 -14.48 -5.62 7.58
N GLN A 204 -15.28 -4.55 7.40
CA GLN A 204 -15.16 -3.33 8.18
C GLN A 204 -16.53 -2.68 8.33
N SER A 205 -16.86 -2.23 9.55
CA SER A 205 -18.05 -1.42 9.81
C SER A 205 -17.89 -0.01 9.19
N ALA A 206 -19.00 0.66 8.92
CA ALA A 206 -18.97 1.98 8.29
C ALA A 206 -18.30 3.03 9.18
N LEU A 207 -17.71 4.02 8.53
CA LEU A 207 -17.20 5.25 9.15
C LEU A 207 -18.38 6.18 9.47
N HIS A 208 -18.27 6.93 10.55
CA HIS A 208 -19.23 7.94 10.97
C HIS A 208 -18.48 9.22 11.38
N LYS A 209 -18.99 10.39 10.98
CA LYS A 209 -18.52 11.69 11.46
C LYS A 209 -19.45 12.19 12.55
N LYS A 210 -18.99 13.15 13.32
CA LYS A 210 -19.88 13.99 14.13
C LYS A 210 -20.77 14.80 13.19
N ASP A 211 -22.02 14.89 13.55
CA ASP A 211 -23.04 15.68 12.89
C ASP A 211 -23.89 16.36 13.96
N VAL A 212 -24.68 17.33 13.59
CA VAL A 212 -25.59 18.04 14.51
C VAL A 212 -27.01 17.88 13.96
N ASN A 213 -27.92 17.33 14.77
CA ASN A 213 -29.31 17.19 14.38
C ASN A 213 -30.04 18.55 14.45
N ASP A 214 -31.30 18.58 14.02
CA ASP A 214 -32.13 19.78 13.99
C ASP A 214 -32.40 20.34 15.40
N GLU A 215 -32.17 19.57 16.44
CA GLU A 215 -32.34 19.93 17.87
C GLU A 215 -31.01 20.45 18.45
N GLY A 216 -29.93 20.53 17.68
CA GLY A 216 -28.61 21.00 18.09
C GLY A 216 -27.77 19.98 18.87
N GLU A 217 -28.20 18.70 18.91
CA GLU A 217 -27.47 17.63 19.58
C GLU A 217 -26.42 17.00 18.66
N THR A 218 -25.28 16.62 19.23
CA THR A 218 -24.24 15.90 18.51
C THR A 218 -24.68 14.46 18.27
N VAL A 219 -24.77 14.07 17.00
CA VAL A 219 -25.17 12.73 16.56
C VAL A 219 -24.14 12.15 15.60
N ALA A 220 -24.16 10.83 15.41
CA ALA A 220 -23.37 10.20 14.36
C ALA A 220 -24.02 10.42 13.00
N SER A 221 -23.26 10.88 12.02
CA SER A 221 -23.69 10.96 10.63
C SER A 221 -24.15 9.59 10.13
N PRO A 222 -24.92 9.52 9.03
CA PRO A 222 -25.09 8.27 8.31
C PRO A 222 -23.73 7.63 8.01
N GLY A 223 -23.65 6.29 8.11
CA GLY A 223 -22.44 5.57 7.80
C GLY A 223 -21.97 5.82 6.37
N TYR A 224 -20.67 5.97 6.16
CA TYR A 224 -20.14 6.28 4.85
C TYR A 224 -18.82 5.54 4.57
N PHE A 225 -18.47 5.48 3.28
CA PHE A 225 -17.15 5.15 2.77
C PHE A 225 -16.84 6.02 1.56
N ASN A 226 -15.54 6.34 1.41
CA ASN A 226 -15.00 7.04 0.24
C ASN A 226 -13.87 6.21 -0.34
N TRP A 227 -13.91 6.00 -1.64
CA TRP A 227 -12.84 5.35 -2.39
C TRP A 227 -12.42 6.25 -3.54
N SER A 228 -11.13 6.31 -3.81
CA SER A 228 -10.59 7.07 -4.91
C SER A 228 -9.27 6.47 -5.40
N ALA A 229 -9.00 6.66 -6.68
CA ALA A 229 -7.69 6.44 -7.26
C ALA A 229 -7.36 7.58 -8.22
N GLY A 230 -6.11 8.02 -8.20
CA GLY A 230 -5.55 8.95 -9.18
C GLY A 230 -4.87 8.20 -10.33
N PHE A 231 -4.40 8.95 -11.31
CA PHE A 231 -3.54 8.41 -12.35
C PHE A 231 -2.30 7.74 -11.74
N PRO A 232 -1.74 6.70 -12.38
CA PRO A 232 -0.61 5.94 -11.84
C PRO A 232 0.71 6.73 -11.94
N THR A 233 0.73 7.91 -11.34
CA THR A 233 1.86 8.84 -11.25
C THR A 233 1.88 9.52 -9.89
N ARG A 234 3.05 10.02 -9.48
CA ARG A 234 3.19 10.85 -8.29
C ARG A 234 3.64 12.28 -8.59
N VAL A 235 3.89 12.61 -9.85
CA VAL A 235 4.26 13.96 -10.25
C VAL A 235 3.04 14.86 -10.28
N SER A 236 1.95 14.39 -10.86
CA SER A 236 0.64 15.04 -10.82
C SER A 236 -0.34 14.28 -9.92
N LYS A 237 -1.26 14.98 -9.25
CA LYS A 237 -2.23 14.41 -8.31
C LYS A 237 -3.67 14.52 -8.83
N GLU A 238 -3.84 14.31 -10.09
CA GLU A 238 -5.17 14.32 -10.69
C GLU A 238 -5.97 13.07 -10.30
N GLY A 239 -7.23 13.27 -9.88
CA GLY A 239 -8.18 12.21 -9.59
C GLY A 239 -8.65 11.52 -10.87
N MET A 240 -8.88 10.22 -10.80
CA MET A 240 -9.30 9.39 -11.93
C MET A 240 -10.60 8.66 -11.65
N LEU A 241 -10.67 8.00 -10.51
CA LEU A 241 -11.83 7.24 -10.05
C LEU A 241 -12.24 7.73 -8.67
N GLY A 242 -13.56 7.72 -8.37
CA GLY A 242 -14.04 8.10 -7.05
C GLY A 242 -15.47 7.69 -6.79
N ALA A 243 -15.74 7.11 -5.61
CA ALA A 243 -17.06 6.74 -5.17
C ALA A 243 -17.30 7.16 -3.72
N ASP A 244 -18.37 7.90 -3.50
CA ASP A 244 -18.89 8.26 -2.19
C ASP A 244 -20.12 7.42 -1.89
N VAL A 245 -20.04 6.58 -0.87
CA VAL A 245 -21.12 5.67 -0.49
C VAL A 245 -21.66 6.05 0.86
N THR A 246 -22.84 6.65 0.88
CA THR A 246 -23.57 7.04 2.08
C THR A 246 -24.55 5.96 2.53
N TYR A 247 -25.08 6.10 3.76
CA TYR A 247 -25.99 5.14 4.40
C TYR A 247 -25.42 3.73 4.50
N ALA A 248 -24.08 3.61 4.54
CA ALA A 248 -23.37 2.35 4.64
C ALA A 248 -23.53 1.73 6.03
N LYS A 249 -23.61 0.39 6.07
CA LYS A 249 -23.53 -0.43 7.29
C LYS A 249 -22.13 -1.01 7.49
N GLY A 250 -21.53 -1.44 6.40
CA GLY A 250 -20.21 -2.05 6.39
C GLY A 250 -19.80 -2.46 4.99
N VAL A 251 -18.52 -2.77 4.83
CA VAL A 251 -17.92 -3.25 3.59
C VAL A 251 -17.32 -4.63 3.77
N PHE A 252 -17.57 -5.49 2.81
CA PHE A 252 -16.89 -6.76 2.64
C PHE A 252 -16.03 -6.68 1.38
N LYS A 253 -14.75 -7.10 1.48
CA LYS A 253 -13.83 -7.21 0.35
C LYS A 253 -13.27 -8.63 0.28
N LEU A 254 -13.09 -9.12 -0.94
CA LEU A 254 -12.52 -10.42 -1.26
C LEU A 254 -11.42 -10.20 -2.30
N SER A 255 -10.28 -10.87 -2.13
CA SER A 255 -9.19 -10.75 -3.07
C SER A 255 -8.40 -12.06 -3.21
N PRO A 256 -8.67 -12.88 -4.23
CA PRO A 256 -7.78 -13.97 -4.63
C PRO A 256 -6.52 -13.42 -5.33
N GLU A 257 -5.40 -14.13 -5.14
CA GLU A 257 -4.10 -13.80 -5.69
C GLU A 257 -3.38 -15.04 -6.23
N TRP A 258 -2.44 -14.82 -7.14
CA TRP A 258 -1.55 -15.85 -7.65
C TRP A 258 -0.16 -15.30 -7.93
N LEU A 259 0.85 -16.16 -7.83
CA LEU A 259 2.23 -15.90 -8.23
C LEU A 259 2.85 -17.21 -8.74
N LEU A 260 3.30 -17.18 -9.97
CA LEU A 260 4.04 -18.26 -10.61
C LEU A 260 5.39 -17.72 -11.05
N MET A 261 6.48 -18.45 -10.78
CA MET A 261 7.82 -18.06 -11.17
C MET A 261 8.66 -19.27 -11.51
N LYS A 262 9.42 -19.15 -12.61
CA LYS A 262 10.45 -20.12 -13.00
C LYS A 262 11.69 -19.37 -13.51
N GLY A 263 12.79 -19.51 -12.78
CA GLY A 263 14.06 -18.86 -13.08
C GLY A 263 13.92 -17.35 -13.09
N ARG A 264 14.03 -16.75 -14.27
CA ARG A 264 14.01 -15.30 -14.52
C ARG A 264 12.66 -14.75 -14.99
N ILE A 265 11.63 -15.58 -15.05
CA ILE A 265 10.30 -15.19 -15.52
C ILE A 265 9.30 -15.42 -14.38
N ALA A 266 8.46 -14.41 -14.14
CA ALA A 266 7.38 -14.50 -13.17
C ALA A 266 6.08 -13.89 -13.71
N CYS A 267 4.95 -14.46 -13.29
CA CYS A 267 3.62 -13.96 -13.54
C CYS A 267 2.89 -13.86 -12.20
N GLU A 268 2.35 -12.68 -11.89
CA GLU A 268 1.59 -12.45 -10.66
C GLU A 268 0.34 -11.65 -10.94
N GLY A 269 -0.65 -11.77 -10.09
CA GLY A 269 -1.87 -10.99 -10.21
C GLY A 269 -2.80 -11.17 -9.03
N GLN A 270 -3.80 -10.30 -8.99
CA GLN A 270 -4.78 -10.24 -7.91
C GLN A 270 -6.09 -9.67 -8.45
N TYR A 271 -7.21 -10.30 -8.09
CA TYR A 271 -8.54 -9.78 -8.33
C TYR A 271 -9.07 -9.16 -7.04
N TYR A 272 -9.88 -8.12 -7.17
CA TYR A 272 -10.55 -7.43 -6.07
C TYR A 272 -12.05 -7.39 -6.31
N PHE A 273 -12.78 -7.74 -5.27
CA PHE A 273 -14.23 -7.56 -5.19
C PHE A 273 -14.57 -6.83 -3.90
N MET A 274 -15.53 -5.91 -3.98
CA MET A 274 -16.04 -5.17 -2.85
C MET A 274 -17.55 -5.11 -2.88
N ASN A 275 -18.20 -5.29 -1.73
CA ASN A 275 -19.63 -5.08 -1.54
C ASN A 275 -19.88 -4.26 -0.29
N VAL A 276 -20.50 -3.10 -0.46
CA VAL A 276 -20.92 -2.22 0.64
C VAL A 276 -22.38 -2.44 0.91
N ALA A 277 -22.69 -3.02 2.06
CA ALA A 277 -24.06 -3.12 2.54
C ALA A 277 -24.56 -1.74 2.98
N ARG A 278 -25.76 -1.33 2.56
CA ARG A 278 -26.37 -0.05 2.90
C ARG A 278 -27.64 -0.25 3.74
N ARG A 279 -28.20 0.82 4.31
CA ARG A 279 -29.45 0.77 5.08
C ARG A 279 -30.62 0.40 4.14
N SER A 280 -31.73 -0.04 4.73
CA SER A 280 -32.96 -0.31 4.00
C SER A 280 -33.38 0.90 3.15
N GLY A 281 -33.83 0.65 1.93
CA GLY A 281 -34.17 1.69 0.94
C GLY A 281 -32.98 2.12 0.05
N TYR A 282 -31.77 1.62 0.28
CA TYR A 282 -30.58 1.89 -0.53
C TYR A 282 -29.98 0.61 -1.06
N GLU A 283 -29.83 0.51 -2.37
CA GLU A 283 -29.15 -0.64 -3.01
C GLU A 283 -27.67 -0.72 -2.59
N SER A 284 -27.16 -1.95 -2.40
CA SER A 284 -25.76 -2.18 -2.09
C SER A 284 -24.86 -1.70 -3.22
N TYR A 285 -23.73 -1.11 -2.87
CA TYR A 285 -22.70 -0.73 -3.82
C TYR A 285 -21.69 -1.86 -4.01
N ARG A 286 -21.34 -2.15 -5.26
CA ARG A 286 -20.35 -3.16 -5.63
C ARG A 286 -19.32 -2.57 -6.58
N ALA A 287 -18.06 -2.96 -6.39
CA ALA A 287 -16.97 -2.64 -7.29
C ALA A 287 -16.08 -3.85 -7.46
N GLN A 288 -15.34 -3.90 -8.56
CA GLN A 288 -14.41 -4.97 -8.88
C GLN A 288 -13.21 -4.45 -9.66
N GLY A 289 -12.14 -5.23 -9.67
CA GLY A 289 -10.97 -4.93 -10.46
C GLY A 289 -9.95 -6.05 -10.44
N VAL A 290 -8.98 -5.98 -11.34
CA VAL A 290 -7.93 -6.97 -11.48
C VAL A 290 -6.65 -6.31 -11.95
N TYR A 291 -5.52 -6.76 -11.47
CA TYR A 291 -4.25 -6.52 -12.12
C TYR A 291 -3.51 -7.81 -12.39
N GLY A 292 -2.65 -7.78 -13.41
CA GLY A 292 -1.72 -8.85 -13.74
C GLY A 292 -0.39 -8.29 -14.20
N LEU A 293 0.70 -8.93 -13.79
CA LEU A 293 2.07 -8.59 -14.17
C LEU A 293 2.76 -9.78 -14.80
N LEU A 294 3.46 -9.54 -15.89
CA LEU A 294 4.50 -10.43 -16.41
C LEU A 294 5.86 -9.77 -16.18
N ARG A 295 6.73 -10.44 -15.47
CA ARG A 295 8.03 -9.93 -15.04
C ARG A 295 9.15 -10.78 -15.62
N GLY A 296 10.23 -10.14 -16.07
CA GLY A 296 11.39 -10.83 -16.62
C GLY A 296 12.71 -10.18 -16.23
N ILE A 297 13.65 -10.95 -15.72
CA ILE A 297 15.03 -10.51 -15.49
C ILE A 297 15.80 -10.66 -16.80
N LEU A 298 16.14 -9.52 -17.43
CA LEU A 298 16.92 -9.47 -18.65
C LEU A 298 18.42 -9.66 -18.36
N ILE A 299 18.90 -9.04 -17.28
CA ILE A 299 20.28 -9.14 -16.79
C ILE A 299 20.23 -9.40 -15.29
N GLY A 300 20.91 -10.43 -14.81
CA GLY A 300 20.97 -10.75 -13.38
C GLY A 300 20.73 -12.23 -13.10
N SER A 301 20.52 -12.54 -11.83
CA SER A 301 20.23 -13.91 -11.34
C SER A 301 18.72 -14.17 -11.33
N ASP A 302 18.33 -15.41 -11.06
CA ASP A 302 16.95 -15.82 -10.90
C ASP A 302 16.24 -15.05 -9.77
N TYR A 303 14.91 -14.96 -9.83
CA TYR A 303 14.13 -14.41 -8.73
C TYR A 303 14.26 -15.24 -7.46
N GLY A 304 14.39 -14.54 -6.34
CA GLY A 304 14.27 -15.11 -5.00
C GLY A 304 12.84 -15.01 -4.45
N TYR A 305 12.61 -15.62 -3.31
CA TYR A 305 11.35 -15.58 -2.58
C TYR A 305 11.50 -14.79 -1.27
N SER A 306 10.51 -13.93 -0.95
CA SER A 306 10.40 -13.19 0.31
C SER A 306 9.35 -13.86 1.19
N HIS A 307 9.78 -14.51 2.27
CA HIS A 307 8.89 -15.19 3.19
C HIS A 307 7.92 -14.23 3.88
N GLY A 308 8.41 -13.14 4.45
CA GLY A 308 7.59 -12.20 5.22
C GLY A 308 6.47 -11.50 4.44
N ASP A 309 6.62 -11.43 3.11
CA ASP A 309 5.62 -10.83 2.22
C ASP A 309 4.80 -11.92 1.50
N ALA A 310 5.22 -13.19 1.57
CA ALA A 310 4.77 -14.28 0.72
C ALA A 310 4.70 -13.81 -0.75
N GLY A 311 5.86 -13.39 -1.29
CA GLY A 311 6.01 -12.79 -2.61
C GLY A 311 7.43 -12.89 -3.15
N LEU A 312 7.73 -12.24 -4.26
CA LEU A 312 9.08 -12.23 -4.81
C LEU A 312 10.00 -11.30 -3.99
N ALA A 313 11.21 -11.76 -3.78
CA ALA A 313 12.27 -10.94 -3.20
C ALA A 313 12.69 -9.82 -4.17
N THR A 314 13.21 -8.73 -3.63
CA THR A 314 13.81 -7.65 -4.43
C THR A 314 15.01 -8.20 -5.20
N PRO A 315 15.10 -7.96 -6.53
CA PRO A 315 16.25 -8.36 -7.32
C PRO A 315 17.57 -7.79 -6.81
N GLY A 316 18.66 -8.51 -7.03
CA GLY A 316 19.98 -8.17 -6.55
C GLY A 316 20.67 -7.05 -7.34
N LYS A 317 21.87 -6.66 -6.90
CA LYS A 317 22.73 -5.67 -7.56
C LYS A 317 22.99 -6.04 -9.03
N GLY A 318 22.97 -5.05 -9.92
CA GLY A 318 23.25 -5.19 -11.35
C GLY A 318 22.13 -5.83 -12.15
N THR A 319 20.95 -6.04 -11.54
CA THR A 319 19.80 -6.63 -12.23
C THR A 319 19.08 -5.58 -13.08
N LEU A 320 18.77 -5.95 -14.34
CA LEU A 320 17.80 -5.27 -15.19
C LEU A 320 16.55 -6.13 -15.30
N GLU A 321 15.44 -5.61 -14.80
CA GLU A 321 14.12 -6.24 -14.84
C GLU A 321 13.19 -5.47 -15.76
N MET A 322 12.42 -6.20 -16.58
CA MET A 322 11.29 -5.68 -17.36
C MET A 322 9.98 -6.19 -16.76
N VAL A 323 9.00 -5.31 -16.64
CA VAL A 323 7.67 -5.63 -16.12
C VAL A 323 6.62 -5.12 -17.09
N LEU A 324 5.80 -6.02 -17.59
CA LEU A 324 4.59 -5.70 -18.34
C LEU A 324 3.40 -5.82 -17.38
N GLY A 325 2.54 -4.82 -17.38
CA GLY A 325 1.41 -4.77 -16.47
C GLY A 325 0.11 -4.38 -17.16
N TYR A 326 -0.97 -4.99 -16.72
CA TYR A 326 -2.33 -4.60 -17.04
C TYR A 326 -3.16 -4.48 -15.78
N ASN A 327 -4.05 -3.49 -15.75
CA ASN A 327 -4.89 -3.19 -14.62
C ASN A 327 -6.27 -2.70 -15.10
N TYR A 328 -7.32 -3.29 -14.57
CA TYR A 328 -8.71 -2.93 -14.81
C TYR A 328 -9.40 -2.65 -13.49
N THR A 329 -10.15 -1.54 -13.42
CA THR A 329 -10.96 -1.18 -12.26
C THR A 329 -12.32 -0.71 -12.72
N ASP A 330 -13.38 -1.26 -12.12
CA ASP A 330 -14.78 -0.88 -12.35
C ASP A 330 -15.41 -0.50 -11.01
N GLY A 331 -15.63 0.79 -10.82
CA GLY A 331 -16.32 1.39 -9.68
C GLY A 331 -17.77 1.75 -9.95
N ASN A 332 -18.34 1.39 -11.12
CA ASN A 332 -19.71 1.74 -11.47
C ASN A 332 -20.71 0.70 -10.98
N GLN A 333 -21.77 1.18 -10.32
CA GLN A 333 -22.92 0.37 -9.93
C GLN A 333 -24.22 1.11 -10.19
N GLY A 334 -24.75 0.98 -11.38
CA GLY A 334 -25.93 1.71 -11.84
C GLY A 334 -27.17 1.55 -10.95
N ARG A 335 -27.42 0.34 -10.39
CA ARG A 335 -28.55 0.10 -9.48
C ARG A 335 -28.46 0.90 -8.18
N SER A 336 -27.25 1.14 -7.67
CA SER A 336 -27.04 1.94 -6.47
C SER A 336 -27.02 3.45 -6.73
N GLY A 337 -27.03 3.87 -8.00
CA GLY A 337 -26.85 5.26 -8.42
C GLY A 337 -25.43 5.79 -8.20
N ILE A 338 -24.43 4.90 -7.99
CA ILE A 338 -23.06 5.29 -7.73
C ILE A 338 -22.21 4.97 -8.96
N HIS A 339 -21.52 6.00 -9.46
CA HIS A 339 -20.68 5.95 -10.65
C HIS A 339 -19.24 6.25 -10.24
N GLY A 340 -18.50 5.23 -9.81
CA GLY A 340 -17.10 5.38 -9.35
C GLY A 340 -16.07 5.49 -10.47
N GLY A 341 -16.51 5.31 -11.74
CA GLY A 341 -15.67 5.33 -12.93
C GLY A 341 -15.11 3.96 -13.29
N ILE A 342 -14.55 3.87 -14.50
CA ILE A 342 -13.90 2.67 -15.04
C ILE A 342 -12.51 3.08 -15.55
N SER A 343 -11.49 2.31 -15.26
CA SER A 343 -10.13 2.51 -15.80
C SER A 343 -9.52 1.24 -16.35
N ASN A 344 -8.74 1.41 -17.42
CA ASN A 344 -7.83 0.42 -17.97
C ASN A 344 -6.43 1.05 -18.02
N ASP A 345 -5.43 0.37 -17.53
CA ASP A 345 -4.04 0.80 -17.58
C ASP A 345 -3.16 -0.34 -18.10
N ALA A 346 -2.45 -0.11 -19.19
CA ALA A 346 -1.43 -1.00 -19.70
C ALA A 346 -0.07 -0.32 -19.54
N SER A 347 0.94 -1.04 -19.05
CA SER A 347 2.23 -0.44 -18.76
C SER A 347 3.41 -1.36 -19.03
N MET A 348 4.56 -0.74 -19.32
CA MET A 348 5.87 -1.37 -19.37
C MET A 348 6.83 -0.60 -18.47
N THR A 349 7.52 -1.30 -17.58
CA THR A 349 8.49 -0.72 -16.65
C THR A 349 9.83 -1.42 -16.80
N LEU A 350 10.91 -0.64 -16.85
CA LEU A 350 12.29 -1.12 -16.72
C LEU A 350 12.83 -0.68 -15.36
N ASN A 351 13.32 -1.63 -14.58
CA ASN A 351 13.93 -1.41 -13.27
C ASN A 351 15.39 -1.83 -13.34
N TYR A 352 16.31 -0.92 -13.02
CA TYR A 352 17.72 -1.25 -12.89
C TYR A 352 18.18 -1.08 -11.44
N TYR A 353 18.62 -2.17 -10.83
CA TYR A 353 19.06 -2.25 -9.45
C TYR A 353 20.58 -2.01 -9.37
N PHE A 354 21.04 -0.74 -9.30
CA PHE A 354 22.46 -0.40 -9.20
C PHE A 354 23.13 -1.10 -8.01
N ASN A 355 22.43 -1.12 -6.89
CA ASN A 355 22.80 -1.83 -5.67
C ASN A 355 21.58 -1.93 -4.74
N LYS A 356 21.75 -2.42 -3.50
CA LYS A 356 20.65 -2.54 -2.53
C LYS A 356 20.04 -1.20 -2.08
N TYR A 357 20.67 -0.08 -2.39
CA TYR A 357 20.26 1.25 -1.97
C TYR A 357 19.74 2.12 -3.11
N VAL A 358 20.16 1.87 -4.34
CA VAL A 358 19.86 2.75 -5.49
C VAL A 358 19.20 1.96 -6.60
N ILE A 359 18.03 2.43 -7.04
CA ILE A 359 17.25 1.84 -8.12
C ILE A 359 16.85 2.95 -9.09
N GLY A 360 17.16 2.76 -10.38
CA GLY A 360 16.65 3.58 -11.48
C GLY A 360 15.47 2.90 -12.15
N ARG A 361 14.43 3.65 -12.49
CA ARG A 361 13.21 3.11 -13.10
C ARG A 361 12.73 4.00 -14.24
N VAL A 362 12.24 3.39 -15.30
CA VAL A 362 11.53 4.07 -16.39
C VAL A 362 10.26 3.30 -16.67
N ARG A 363 9.13 4.01 -16.75
CA ARG A 363 7.82 3.43 -17.03
C ARG A 363 7.14 4.18 -18.16
N TYR A 364 6.58 3.45 -19.10
CA TYR A 364 5.55 3.91 -20.01
C TYR A 364 4.21 3.30 -19.58
N SER A 365 3.14 4.10 -19.61
CA SER A 365 1.78 3.59 -19.42
C SER A 365 0.78 4.30 -20.33
N TYR A 366 -0.19 3.52 -20.80
CA TYR A 366 -1.40 3.99 -21.44
C TYR A 366 -2.57 3.77 -20.50
N THR A 367 -3.25 4.85 -20.12
CA THR A 367 -4.42 4.82 -19.22
C THR A 367 -5.64 5.34 -19.97
N ASP A 368 -6.66 4.48 -20.07
CA ASP A 368 -8.00 4.82 -20.56
C ASP A 368 -8.94 4.88 -19.37
N VAL A 369 -9.58 6.03 -19.15
CA VAL A 369 -10.47 6.23 -18.03
C VAL A 369 -11.79 6.86 -18.48
N ARG A 370 -12.88 6.32 -17.91
CA ARG A 370 -14.21 6.93 -17.91
C ARG A 370 -14.49 7.33 -16.47
N SER A 371 -14.34 8.62 -16.17
CA SER A 371 -14.56 9.17 -14.83
C SER A 371 -15.95 8.89 -14.30
N SER A 372 -16.16 9.11 -13.02
CA SER A 372 -17.46 9.11 -12.34
C SER A 372 -18.42 10.16 -12.94
N ASP A 373 -17.89 11.26 -13.45
CA ASP A 373 -18.64 12.22 -14.26
C ASP A 373 -18.75 11.69 -15.69
N VAL A 374 -19.87 11.09 -15.97
CA VAL A 374 -20.17 10.12 -17.06
C VAL A 374 -19.88 10.61 -18.49
N GLN A 375 -19.48 11.87 -18.70
CA GLN A 375 -19.40 12.45 -20.04
C GLN A 375 -18.01 12.49 -20.66
N HIS A 376 -16.93 12.29 -19.90
CA HIS A 376 -15.59 12.43 -20.44
C HIS A 376 -14.77 11.13 -20.34
N ARG A 377 -14.42 10.60 -21.50
CA ARG A 377 -13.41 9.56 -21.64
C ARG A 377 -12.05 10.21 -21.86
N ARG A 378 -11.08 9.83 -21.05
CA ARG A 378 -9.71 10.37 -21.11
C ARG A 378 -8.74 9.26 -21.49
N HIS A 379 -7.82 9.59 -22.40
CA HIS A 379 -6.73 8.71 -22.80
C HIS A 379 -5.41 9.41 -22.51
N VAL A 380 -4.61 8.84 -21.65
CA VAL A 380 -3.35 9.45 -21.24
C VAL A 380 -2.20 8.47 -21.45
N ASN A 381 -1.22 8.88 -22.26
CA ASN A 381 0.08 8.23 -22.33
C ASN A 381 1.01 8.92 -21.36
N THR A 382 1.67 8.15 -20.50
CA THR A 382 2.59 8.69 -19.49
C THR A 382 3.96 8.05 -19.64
N ILE A 383 4.99 8.88 -19.72
CA ILE A 383 6.38 8.45 -19.57
C ILE A 383 6.89 8.97 -18.24
N GLN A 384 7.37 8.08 -17.39
CA GLN A 384 7.87 8.41 -16.06
C GLN A 384 9.28 7.87 -15.87
N ALA A 385 10.09 8.63 -15.15
CA ALA A 385 11.39 8.17 -14.64
C ALA A 385 11.47 8.38 -13.14
N ARG A 386 12.12 7.46 -12.43
CA ARG A 386 12.36 7.53 -10.99
C ARG A 386 13.80 7.16 -10.66
N LEU A 387 14.46 7.99 -9.87
CA LEU A 387 15.63 7.59 -9.09
C LEU A 387 15.20 7.41 -7.64
N GLN A 388 15.46 6.22 -7.11
CA GLN A 388 15.07 5.84 -5.76
C GLN A 388 16.32 5.54 -4.93
N ILE A 389 16.42 6.15 -3.75
CA ILE A 389 17.48 5.92 -2.77
C ILE A 389 16.82 5.33 -1.51
N LEU A 390 17.41 4.25 -0.99
CA LEU A 390 17.00 3.53 0.22
C LEU A 390 18.15 3.51 1.22
N PHE A 391 17.87 3.52 2.51
CA PHE A 391 18.89 3.38 3.57
C PHE A 391 18.33 2.85 4.87
#